data_339706f0d5e262f836e9b678009e14d7
#
_entry.id   339706f0d5e262f836e9b678009e14d7
#
_cell.length_a   1.000
_cell.length_b   1.000
_cell.length_c   1.000
_cell.angle_alpha   90.00
_cell.angle_beta   90.00
_cell.angle_gamma   90.00
#
_symmetry.space_group_name_H-M   'P 1'
#
loop_
_entity.id
_entity.type
_entity.pdbx_description
1 polymer ?
#
loop_
_entity_poly.entity_id
_entity_poly.type
_entity_poly.pdbx_seq_one_letter_code
_entity_poly.pdbx_strand_id
1 'polypeptide(L)'
;MGENTSSNTEKRKSLVFRLVLFVGISIVFFNLLQIIITGEITKKSVLSDTAEDYAVIASAYSQLFQEKMNVYFSELDYYLRADVVSTGNIDAIKKWLLAHEGERSELFDYVLVVGPDGICTTDTGPTADISDRSYFKAIMQEGKTKFVADPLVSKTTGKTIIHIAHAIVHNGKTIGLFAGIVDVKHLDDVATSIKVGKTGYAVILSDDGTVLSHPNKDWVMKRNFLTGYSKGHEDMGELAKQMVAGKTGTAWIKGFSEALEFVSFTPIQGTHWSIGIFVLQSEIYSSITSMMGQMTWLSIISAILLVSIAGFLMYRAIKPLNKLDYAITKIASGNADLTQRIEINSNNEIGFVVKGFNKFVGKLQEIISDVKNSKNELSSAGEVLEESTQNTSSAITQILANIDSVRNQIVSQSSSVEETAGAVNEIASNISSLERMIENQTAGVSQASAAVEQMIG
;
A
#
# COMPACT_ATOMS: atom_id res chain seq x y z
N MET A 1 -76.74 29.12 38.68
CA MET A 1 -76.15 29.29 37.39
C MET A 1 -74.69 29.56 37.58
N GLY A 2 -73.89 28.54 37.45
CA GLY A 2 -72.43 28.66 37.64
C GLY A 2 -71.76 28.77 36.26
N GLU A 3 -71.11 29.89 36.04
CA GLU A 3 -70.29 30.06 34.85
C GLU A 3 -68.93 29.40 35.04
N ASN A 4 -68.75 28.33 34.30
CA ASN A 4 -67.49 27.62 34.16
C ASN A 4 -66.59 28.45 33.21
N THR A 5 -65.74 29.34 33.75
CA THR A 5 -64.65 29.95 32.99
C THR A 5 -63.51 28.94 32.95
N SER A 6 -63.48 28.12 31.90
CA SER A 6 -62.31 27.36 31.56
C SER A 6 -61.17 28.30 31.16
N SER A 7 -60.23 28.53 32.06
CA SER A 7 -58.98 29.23 31.74
C SER A 7 -58.16 28.39 30.79
N ASN A 8 -58.18 28.81 29.52
CA ASN A 8 -57.36 28.26 28.49
C ASN A 8 -55.91 28.72 28.74
N THR A 9 -55.16 27.97 29.58
CA THR A 9 -53.75 28.20 29.76
C THR A 9 -53.03 27.72 28.52
N GLU A 10 -52.92 28.61 27.54
CA GLU A 10 -51.93 28.44 26.47
C GLU A 10 -50.60 28.08 27.11
N LYS A 11 -50.12 26.83 26.92
CA LYS A 11 -48.75 26.43 27.27
C LYS A 11 -47.79 27.26 26.49
N ARG A 12 -47.38 28.42 27.05
CA ARG A 12 -46.28 29.24 26.49
C ARG A 12 -45.05 28.33 26.32
N LYS A 13 -44.76 27.91 25.09
CA LYS A 13 -43.50 27.19 24.79
C LYS A 13 -42.35 28.15 25.20
N SER A 14 -41.57 27.68 26.15
CA SER A 14 -40.45 28.48 26.69
C SER A 14 -39.58 29.01 25.54
N LEU A 15 -39.32 30.31 25.57
CA LEU A 15 -38.42 30.98 24.60
C LEU A 15 -37.06 30.29 24.58
N VAL A 16 -36.57 29.84 25.75
CA VAL A 16 -35.35 29.06 25.90
C VAL A 16 -35.39 27.81 25.04
N PHE A 17 -36.48 27.07 25.13
CA PHE A 17 -36.62 25.82 24.38
C PHE A 17 -36.58 26.06 22.87
N ARG A 18 -37.25 27.11 22.39
CA ARG A 18 -37.23 27.47 20.95
C ARG A 18 -35.85 27.91 20.48
N LEU A 19 -35.13 28.70 21.28
CA LEU A 19 -33.79 29.16 20.93
C LEU A 19 -32.76 28.00 20.98
N VAL A 20 -32.82 27.15 21.99
CA VAL A 20 -31.96 25.96 22.08
C VAL A 20 -32.25 24.99 20.92
N LEU A 21 -33.52 24.83 20.57
CA LEU A 21 -33.92 24.01 19.42
C LEU A 21 -33.36 24.58 18.11
N PHE A 22 -33.51 25.90 17.89
CA PHE A 22 -33.03 26.55 16.66
C PHE A 22 -31.50 26.44 16.53
N VAL A 23 -30.77 26.77 17.59
CA VAL A 23 -29.31 26.67 17.62
C VAL A 23 -28.87 25.21 17.52
N GLY A 24 -29.56 24.30 18.22
CA GLY A 24 -29.28 22.85 18.16
C GLY A 24 -29.47 22.29 16.75
N ILE A 25 -30.57 22.64 16.06
CA ILE A 25 -30.80 22.24 14.66
C ILE A 25 -29.70 22.76 13.75
N SER A 26 -29.29 24.02 13.92
CA SER A 26 -28.19 24.60 13.12
C SER A 26 -26.88 23.89 13.35
N ILE A 27 -26.53 23.60 14.59
CA ILE A 27 -25.31 22.85 14.95
C ILE A 27 -25.36 21.44 14.32
N VAL A 28 -26.47 20.74 14.45
CA VAL A 28 -26.64 19.40 13.88
C VAL A 28 -26.53 19.45 12.37
N PHE A 29 -27.18 20.44 11.73
CA PHE A 29 -27.10 20.61 10.26
C PHE A 29 -25.67 20.81 9.78
N PHE A 30 -24.91 21.72 10.41
CA PHE A 30 -23.52 21.95 10.04
C PHE A 30 -22.64 20.74 10.31
N ASN A 31 -22.86 20.00 11.41
CA ASN A 31 -22.12 18.75 11.67
C ASN A 31 -22.43 17.67 10.62
N LEU A 32 -23.68 17.51 10.23
CA LEU A 32 -24.05 16.56 9.16
C LEU A 32 -23.39 16.95 7.84
N LEU A 33 -23.43 18.23 7.49
CA LEU A 33 -22.76 18.73 6.28
C LEU A 33 -21.25 18.48 6.32
N GLN A 34 -20.62 18.74 7.45
CA GLN A 34 -19.21 18.47 7.66
C GLN A 34 -18.88 16.99 7.50
N ILE A 35 -19.68 16.08 8.09
CA ILE A 35 -19.47 14.62 7.96
C ILE A 35 -19.54 14.20 6.50
N ILE A 36 -20.52 14.70 5.74
CA ILE A 36 -20.68 14.38 4.31
C ILE A 36 -19.48 14.88 3.51
N ILE A 37 -19.10 16.14 3.67
CA ILE A 37 -17.99 16.75 2.93
C ILE A 37 -16.66 16.05 3.27
N THR A 38 -16.39 15.86 4.57
CA THR A 38 -15.17 15.21 5.02
C THR A 38 -15.15 13.75 4.57
N GLY A 39 -16.29 13.08 4.58
CA GLY A 39 -16.41 11.69 4.09
C GLY A 39 -16.04 11.55 2.62
N GLU A 40 -16.56 12.40 1.75
CA GLU A 40 -16.22 12.38 0.32
C GLU A 40 -14.74 12.72 0.06
N ILE A 41 -14.22 13.72 0.77
CA ILE A 41 -12.80 14.09 0.67
C ILE A 41 -11.90 12.94 1.14
N THR A 42 -12.19 12.36 2.30
CA THR A 42 -11.43 11.24 2.85
C THR A 42 -11.46 10.03 1.92
N LYS A 43 -12.64 9.68 1.41
CA LYS A 43 -12.79 8.58 0.47
C LYS A 43 -11.94 8.80 -0.78
N LYS A 44 -12.01 9.99 -1.38
CA LYS A 44 -11.25 10.33 -2.59
C LYS A 44 -9.75 10.31 -2.32
N SER A 45 -9.30 10.90 -1.21
CA SER A 45 -7.89 10.93 -0.82
C SER A 45 -7.36 9.52 -0.59
N VAL A 46 -8.03 8.72 0.24
CA VAL A 46 -7.58 7.35 0.55
C VAL A 46 -7.54 6.47 -0.70
N LEU A 47 -8.51 6.60 -1.61
CA LEU A 47 -8.49 5.85 -2.86
C LEU A 47 -7.32 6.28 -3.77
N SER A 48 -7.01 7.58 -3.83
CA SER A 48 -5.87 8.09 -4.59
C SER A 48 -4.54 7.63 -3.99
N ASP A 49 -4.39 7.79 -2.68
CA ASP A 49 -3.17 7.40 -1.96
C ASP A 49 -2.96 5.88 -2.04
N THR A 50 -4.05 5.10 -1.92
CA THR A 50 -4.01 3.65 -2.13
C THR A 50 -3.53 3.29 -3.53
N ALA A 51 -4.01 3.97 -4.56
CA ALA A 51 -3.60 3.69 -5.94
C ALA A 51 -2.09 3.96 -6.14
N GLU A 52 -1.58 5.03 -5.55
CA GLU A 52 -0.16 5.38 -5.60
C GLU A 52 0.70 4.37 -4.80
N ASP A 53 0.30 4.05 -3.59
CA ASP A 53 1.01 3.09 -2.73
C ASP A 53 1.10 1.71 -3.39
N TYR A 54 -0.01 1.20 -3.94
CA TYR A 54 -0.02 -0.10 -4.62
C TYR A 54 0.74 -0.08 -5.95
N ALA A 55 0.82 1.08 -6.64
CA ALA A 55 1.67 1.22 -7.81
C ALA A 55 3.16 1.14 -7.46
N VAL A 56 3.56 1.79 -6.36
CA VAL A 56 4.93 1.68 -5.82
C VAL A 56 5.25 0.24 -5.43
N ILE A 57 4.32 -0.43 -4.75
CA ILE A 57 4.47 -1.84 -4.34
C ILE A 57 4.61 -2.74 -5.58
N ALA A 58 3.74 -2.61 -6.57
CA ALA A 58 3.82 -3.39 -7.80
C ALA A 58 5.16 -3.17 -8.53
N SER A 59 5.62 -1.92 -8.60
CA SER A 59 6.91 -1.56 -9.19
C SER A 59 8.08 -2.18 -8.43
N ALA A 60 8.06 -2.12 -7.09
CA ALA A 60 9.11 -2.71 -6.25
C ALA A 60 9.21 -4.23 -6.43
N TYR A 61 8.07 -4.91 -6.52
CA TYR A 61 8.06 -6.35 -6.78
C TYR A 61 8.48 -6.68 -8.21
N SER A 62 8.07 -5.88 -9.21
CA SER A 62 8.59 -6.03 -10.57
C SER A 62 10.13 -5.95 -10.60
N GLN A 63 10.70 -4.98 -9.88
CA GLN A 63 12.14 -4.83 -9.76
C GLN A 63 12.80 -6.02 -9.04
N LEU A 64 12.17 -6.53 -7.98
CA LEU A 64 12.65 -7.73 -7.30
C LEU A 64 12.72 -8.94 -8.24
N PHE A 65 11.70 -9.14 -9.08
CA PHE A 65 11.71 -10.20 -10.09
C PHE A 65 12.76 -9.96 -11.16
N GLN A 66 12.92 -8.72 -11.61
CA GLN A 66 13.99 -8.35 -12.55
C GLN A 66 15.38 -8.68 -11.99
N GLU A 67 15.63 -8.30 -10.74
CA GLU A 67 16.90 -8.61 -10.08
C GLU A 67 17.12 -10.12 -9.93
N LYS A 68 16.07 -10.88 -9.63
CA LYS A 68 16.12 -12.34 -9.61
C LYS A 68 16.50 -12.91 -10.98
N MET A 69 15.92 -12.37 -12.06
CA MET A 69 16.30 -12.78 -13.43
C MET A 69 17.77 -12.43 -13.72
N ASN A 70 18.23 -11.26 -13.29
CA ASN A 70 19.63 -10.85 -13.44
C ASN A 70 20.60 -11.78 -12.72
N VAL A 71 20.23 -12.32 -11.55
CA VAL A 71 21.03 -13.33 -10.87
C VAL A 71 21.20 -14.58 -11.74
N TYR A 72 20.12 -15.08 -12.32
CA TYR A 72 20.20 -16.23 -13.23
C TYR A 72 21.06 -15.94 -14.46
N PHE A 73 20.96 -14.75 -15.06
CA PHE A 73 21.83 -14.36 -16.16
C PHE A 73 23.30 -14.26 -15.75
N SER A 74 23.58 -13.76 -14.55
CA SER A 74 24.94 -13.68 -14.03
C SER A 74 25.57 -15.07 -13.82
N GLU A 75 24.76 -16.04 -13.42
CA GLU A 75 25.19 -17.45 -13.35
C GLU A 75 25.51 -18.02 -14.74
N LEU A 76 24.72 -17.68 -15.76
CA LEU A 76 25.01 -18.05 -17.13
C LEU A 76 26.26 -17.36 -17.68
N ASP A 77 26.59 -16.17 -17.23
CA ASP A 77 27.83 -15.47 -17.60
C ASP A 77 29.10 -16.27 -17.18
N TYR A 78 29.01 -17.12 -16.15
CA TYR A 78 30.09 -18.03 -15.80
C TYR A 78 30.42 -18.98 -16.97
N TYR A 79 29.41 -19.60 -17.58
CA TYR A 79 29.57 -20.49 -18.72
C TYR A 79 30.07 -19.75 -19.95
N LEU A 80 29.62 -18.52 -20.16
CA LEU A 80 30.02 -17.69 -21.31
C LEU A 80 31.49 -17.22 -21.19
N ARG A 81 32.05 -17.16 -20.00
CA ARG A 81 33.46 -16.77 -19.74
C ARG A 81 34.43 -17.93 -19.81
N ALA A 82 33.94 -19.15 -19.97
CA ALA A 82 34.82 -20.32 -20.10
C ALA A 82 35.74 -20.18 -21.34
N ASP A 83 37.02 -20.50 -21.18
CA ASP A 83 38.02 -20.36 -22.25
C ASP A 83 37.61 -21.09 -23.53
N VAL A 84 36.89 -22.22 -23.41
CA VAL A 84 36.41 -22.97 -24.56
C VAL A 84 35.46 -22.17 -25.44
N VAL A 85 34.70 -21.21 -24.87
CA VAL A 85 33.76 -20.36 -25.61
C VAL A 85 34.50 -19.42 -26.55
N SER A 86 35.69 -18.95 -26.19
CA SER A 86 36.53 -18.11 -27.02
C SER A 86 36.98 -18.80 -28.31
N THR A 87 36.95 -20.13 -28.36
CA THR A 87 37.28 -20.89 -29.54
C THR A 87 36.25 -20.79 -30.67
N GLY A 88 35.00 -20.42 -30.31
CA GLY A 88 33.88 -20.41 -31.27
C GLY A 88 33.41 -21.80 -31.74
N ASN A 89 33.94 -22.86 -31.12
CA ASN A 89 33.63 -24.26 -31.50
C ASN A 89 32.52 -24.82 -30.62
N ILE A 90 31.31 -24.94 -31.15
CA ILE A 90 30.15 -25.42 -30.44
C ILE A 90 30.32 -26.87 -29.92
N ASP A 91 30.96 -27.74 -30.70
CA ASP A 91 31.16 -29.14 -30.26
C ASP A 91 32.17 -29.23 -29.12
N ALA A 92 33.17 -28.37 -29.09
CA ALA A 92 34.07 -28.26 -27.95
C ALA A 92 33.35 -27.71 -26.71
N ILE A 93 32.46 -26.73 -26.88
CA ILE A 93 31.66 -26.18 -25.80
C ILE A 93 30.69 -27.23 -25.25
N LYS A 94 30.02 -28.01 -26.10
CA LYS A 94 29.17 -29.15 -25.71
C LYS A 94 29.94 -30.17 -24.84
N LYS A 95 31.14 -30.52 -25.29
CA LYS A 95 32.01 -31.49 -24.53
C LYS A 95 32.48 -30.88 -23.21
N TRP A 96 32.85 -29.62 -23.21
CA TRP A 96 33.24 -28.90 -22.00
C TRP A 96 32.12 -28.88 -20.98
N LEU A 97 30.87 -28.55 -21.40
CA LEU A 97 29.70 -28.53 -20.52
C LEU A 97 29.47 -29.88 -19.84
N LEU A 98 29.55 -30.95 -20.59
CA LEU A 98 29.42 -32.33 -20.05
C LEU A 98 30.51 -32.68 -19.02
N ALA A 99 31.72 -32.17 -19.22
CA ALA A 99 32.83 -32.44 -18.30
C ALA A 99 32.73 -31.62 -16.99
N HIS A 100 31.89 -30.55 -16.96
CA HIS A 100 31.74 -29.64 -15.84
C HIS A 100 30.35 -29.69 -15.19
N GLU A 101 29.64 -30.82 -15.31
CA GLU A 101 28.33 -31.08 -14.67
C GLU A 101 28.36 -30.76 -13.16
N GLY A 102 29.44 -31.19 -12.50
CA GLY A 102 29.60 -30.97 -11.04
C GLY A 102 29.83 -29.54 -10.59
N GLU A 103 30.05 -28.60 -11.52
CA GLU A 103 30.27 -27.18 -11.25
C GLU A 103 29.00 -26.35 -11.49
N ARG A 104 27.87 -26.99 -11.78
CA ARG A 104 26.60 -26.32 -11.99
C ARG A 104 26.14 -25.58 -10.73
N SER A 105 25.71 -24.33 -10.92
CA SER A 105 25.03 -23.57 -9.88
C SER A 105 23.74 -24.29 -9.41
N GLU A 106 23.52 -24.30 -8.10
CA GLU A 106 22.29 -24.85 -7.50
C GLU A 106 21.01 -24.13 -7.93
N LEU A 107 21.16 -22.97 -8.57
CA LEU A 107 20.04 -22.20 -9.11
C LEU A 107 19.41 -22.85 -10.35
N PHE A 108 20.11 -23.77 -11.00
CA PHE A 108 19.62 -24.44 -12.20
C PHE A 108 19.41 -25.95 -11.97
N ASP A 109 18.26 -26.48 -12.40
CA ASP A 109 18.04 -27.92 -12.46
C ASP A 109 19.05 -28.61 -13.39
N TYR A 110 19.31 -27.99 -14.54
CA TYR A 110 20.37 -28.34 -15.49
C TYR A 110 20.68 -27.15 -16.39
N VAL A 111 21.80 -27.20 -17.07
CA VAL A 111 22.20 -26.20 -18.07
C VAL A 111 22.30 -26.91 -19.41
N LEU A 112 21.93 -26.24 -20.48
CA LEU A 112 22.07 -26.74 -21.83
C LEU A 112 22.81 -25.74 -22.71
N VAL A 113 23.48 -26.27 -23.70
CA VAL A 113 24.07 -25.50 -24.80
C VAL A 113 23.48 -25.95 -26.12
N VAL A 114 23.25 -24.98 -27.01
CA VAL A 114 22.65 -25.21 -28.32
C VAL A 114 23.49 -24.53 -29.38
N GLY A 115 23.75 -25.24 -30.47
CA GLY A 115 24.36 -24.65 -31.66
C GLY A 115 23.34 -24.16 -32.66
N PRO A 116 23.80 -23.69 -33.85
CA PRO A 116 22.93 -23.22 -34.91
C PRO A 116 22.01 -24.32 -35.49
N ASP A 117 22.36 -25.57 -35.25
CA ASP A 117 21.60 -26.77 -35.65
C ASP A 117 20.30 -26.97 -34.86
N GLY A 118 20.10 -26.22 -33.81
CA GLY A 118 18.96 -26.38 -32.90
C GLY A 118 19.02 -27.62 -31.98
N ILE A 119 20.11 -28.38 -32.05
CA ILE A 119 20.29 -29.55 -31.18
C ILE A 119 20.95 -29.16 -29.89
N CYS A 120 20.20 -29.23 -28.78
CA CYS A 120 20.75 -28.97 -27.46
C CYS A 120 21.53 -30.18 -26.93
N THR A 121 22.51 -29.89 -26.08
CA THR A 121 23.18 -30.86 -25.21
C THR A 121 23.07 -30.33 -23.78
N THR A 122 22.56 -31.13 -22.88
CA THR A 122 22.52 -30.77 -21.46
C THR A 122 23.82 -31.16 -20.77
N ASP A 123 24.14 -30.51 -19.66
CA ASP A 123 25.29 -30.85 -18.82
C ASP A 123 25.23 -32.31 -18.30
N THR A 124 24.03 -32.88 -18.16
CA THR A 124 23.78 -34.27 -17.76
C THR A 124 23.80 -35.27 -18.90
N GLY A 125 23.96 -34.82 -20.16
CA GLY A 125 24.12 -35.64 -21.35
C GLY A 125 22.95 -35.72 -22.32
N PRO A 126 21.66 -35.70 -21.92
CA PRO A 126 20.56 -35.77 -22.86
C PRO A 126 20.61 -34.66 -23.95
N THR A 127 20.21 -35.06 -25.15
CA THR A 127 20.10 -34.19 -26.33
C THR A 127 18.67 -34.14 -26.81
N ALA A 128 18.25 -32.99 -27.38
CA ALA A 128 16.94 -32.82 -27.99
C ALA A 128 16.98 -31.73 -29.07
N ASP A 129 16.11 -31.86 -30.07
CA ASP A 129 15.84 -30.76 -31.00
C ASP A 129 14.91 -29.72 -30.29
N ILE A 130 15.39 -28.49 -30.23
CA ILE A 130 14.69 -27.36 -29.61
C ILE A 130 14.55 -26.18 -30.58
N SER A 131 14.75 -26.39 -31.87
CA SER A 131 14.65 -25.36 -32.89
C SER A 131 13.26 -24.69 -32.96
N ASP A 132 12.22 -25.38 -32.52
CA ASP A 132 10.84 -24.90 -32.40
C ASP A 132 10.62 -23.97 -31.19
N ARG A 133 11.53 -23.95 -30.21
CA ARG A 133 11.36 -23.24 -28.93
C ARG A 133 11.53 -21.73 -29.06
N SER A 134 10.72 -20.97 -28.29
CA SER A 134 10.72 -19.50 -28.29
C SER A 134 12.11 -18.93 -27.98
N TYR A 135 12.81 -19.46 -26.98
CA TYR A 135 14.13 -18.96 -26.61
C TYR A 135 15.21 -19.22 -27.67
N PHE A 136 15.10 -20.31 -28.42
CA PHE A 136 15.99 -20.53 -29.57
C PHE A 136 15.74 -19.50 -30.68
N LYS A 137 14.47 -19.28 -31.03
CA LYS A 137 14.08 -18.29 -32.06
C LYS A 137 14.50 -16.88 -31.63
N ALA A 138 14.23 -16.50 -30.40
CA ALA A 138 14.57 -15.19 -29.85
C ALA A 138 16.08 -14.90 -29.93
N ILE A 139 16.94 -15.88 -29.62
CA ILE A 139 18.39 -15.71 -29.62
C ILE A 139 18.95 -15.87 -31.05
N MET A 140 18.59 -16.94 -31.75
CA MET A 140 19.25 -17.30 -33.01
C MET A 140 18.64 -16.59 -34.21
N GLN A 141 17.35 -16.26 -34.21
CA GLN A 141 16.65 -15.68 -35.33
C GLN A 141 16.39 -14.18 -35.17
N GLU A 142 15.98 -13.75 -33.94
CA GLU A 142 15.68 -12.36 -33.63
C GLU A 142 16.91 -11.59 -33.13
N GLY A 143 18.02 -12.27 -32.81
CA GLY A 143 19.29 -11.66 -32.40
C GLY A 143 19.29 -11.09 -30.97
N LYS A 144 18.35 -11.53 -30.09
CA LYS A 144 18.35 -11.14 -28.69
C LYS A 144 19.57 -11.74 -27.98
N THR A 145 20.18 -10.99 -27.10
CA THR A 145 21.31 -11.47 -26.29
C THR A 145 20.86 -12.28 -25.07
N LYS A 146 19.70 -11.91 -24.51
CA LYS A 146 19.12 -12.52 -23.30
C LYS A 146 17.63 -12.73 -23.55
N PHE A 147 17.12 -13.85 -23.06
CA PHE A 147 15.69 -14.14 -23.19
C PHE A 147 15.22 -15.05 -22.05
N VAL A 148 14.11 -14.72 -21.44
CA VAL A 148 13.40 -15.56 -20.47
C VAL A 148 12.19 -16.16 -21.17
N ALA A 149 12.17 -17.46 -21.35
CA ALA A 149 11.04 -18.13 -22.00
C ALA A 149 9.86 -18.28 -21.05
N ASP A 150 8.66 -18.33 -21.62
CA ASP A 150 7.49 -18.73 -20.86
C ASP A 150 7.66 -20.14 -20.31
N PRO A 151 7.06 -20.43 -19.15
CA PRO A 151 7.07 -21.75 -18.58
C PRO A 151 6.50 -22.78 -19.56
N LEU A 152 7.16 -23.90 -19.64
CA LEU A 152 6.73 -25.01 -20.50
C LEU A 152 6.98 -26.35 -19.80
N VAL A 153 6.29 -27.39 -20.27
CA VAL A 153 6.53 -28.74 -19.76
C VAL A 153 7.81 -29.28 -20.41
N SER A 154 8.77 -29.65 -19.57
CA SER A 154 10.02 -30.25 -20.01
C SER A 154 9.78 -31.57 -20.75
N LYS A 155 10.35 -31.71 -21.95
CA LYS A 155 10.28 -32.95 -22.71
C LYS A 155 11.06 -34.08 -22.05
N THR A 156 12.00 -33.75 -21.18
CA THR A 156 12.88 -34.71 -20.51
C THR A 156 12.41 -35.14 -19.10
N THR A 157 11.90 -34.16 -18.33
CA THR A 157 11.55 -34.42 -16.92
C THR A 157 10.04 -34.40 -16.65
N GLY A 158 9.22 -33.88 -17.57
CA GLY A 158 7.78 -33.70 -17.36
C GLY A 158 7.42 -32.57 -16.38
N LYS A 159 8.40 -31.90 -15.80
CA LYS A 159 8.17 -30.74 -14.90
C LYS A 159 7.88 -29.48 -15.70
N THR A 160 7.17 -28.56 -15.08
CA THR A 160 7.04 -27.19 -15.64
C THR A 160 8.27 -26.37 -15.31
N ILE A 161 8.96 -25.93 -16.32
CA ILE A 161 10.27 -25.27 -16.23
C ILE A 161 10.30 -24.00 -17.04
N ILE A 162 11.23 -23.12 -16.69
CA ILE A 162 11.55 -21.88 -17.38
C ILE A 162 12.95 -22.00 -17.94
N HIS A 163 13.13 -21.57 -19.18
CA HIS A 163 14.44 -21.46 -19.81
C HIS A 163 14.90 -20.01 -19.76
N ILE A 164 16.06 -19.79 -19.15
CA ILE A 164 16.74 -18.51 -19.11
C ILE A 164 17.92 -18.63 -20.06
N ALA A 165 17.81 -18.01 -21.23
CA ALA A 165 18.73 -18.16 -22.32
C ALA A 165 19.66 -16.96 -22.51
N HIS A 166 20.92 -17.21 -22.76
CA HIS A 166 21.93 -16.21 -23.08
C HIS A 166 22.70 -16.60 -24.36
N ALA A 167 22.85 -15.64 -25.27
CA ALA A 167 23.56 -15.83 -26.53
C ALA A 167 25.04 -16.13 -26.31
N ILE A 168 25.58 -17.06 -27.07
CA ILE A 168 27.03 -17.26 -27.23
C ILE A 168 27.45 -16.45 -28.45
N VAL A 169 28.24 -15.41 -28.21
CA VAL A 169 28.70 -14.51 -29.29
C VAL A 169 30.21 -14.73 -29.51
N HIS A 170 30.59 -15.05 -30.76
CA HIS A 170 31.97 -15.15 -31.19
C HIS A 170 32.20 -14.27 -32.40
N ASN A 171 33.20 -13.40 -32.36
CA ASN A 171 33.52 -12.44 -33.43
C ASN A 171 32.32 -11.60 -33.91
N GLY A 172 31.47 -11.16 -32.94
CA GLY A 172 30.28 -10.36 -33.23
C GLY A 172 29.09 -11.12 -33.83
N LYS A 173 29.18 -12.44 -33.98
CA LYS A 173 28.10 -13.30 -34.50
C LYS A 173 27.60 -14.24 -33.39
N THR A 174 26.29 -14.36 -33.26
CA THR A 174 25.67 -15.40 -32.40
C THR A 174 25.93 -16.78 -33.03
N ILE A 175 26.63 -17.63 -32.29
CA ILE A 175 27.01 -19.01 -32.71
C ILE A 175 26.20 -20.07 -31.97
N GLY A 176 25.45 -19.70 -30.96
CA GLY A 176 24.65 -20.59 -30.15
C GLY A 176 24.09 -19.87 -28.94
N LEU A 177 23.62 -20.63 -27.98
CA LEU A 177 23.17 -20.11 -26.69
C LEU A 177 23.44 -21.10 -25.57
N PHE A 178 23.64 -20.59 -24.36
CA PHE A 178 23.41 -21.35 -23.13
C PHE A 178 22.01 -21.08 -22.61
N ALA A 179 21.37 -22.07 -22.00
CA ALA A 179 20.18 -21.85 -21.23
C ALA A 179 20.26 -22.60 -19.88
N GLY A 180 20.00 -21.85 -18.84
CA GLY A 180 19.77 -22.39 -17.50
C GLY A 180 18.29 -22.72 -17.31
N ILE A 181 18.01 -23.88 -16.75
CA ILE A 181 16.65 -24.37 -16.54
C ILE A 181 16.28 -24.23 -15.07
N VAL A 182 15.19 -23.53 -14.84
CA VAL A 182 14.67 -23.20 -13.49
C VAL A 182 13.27 -23.81 -13.34
N ASP A 183 13.01 -24.48 -12.22
CA ASP A 183 11.65 -24.93 -11.90
C ASP A 183 10.75 -23.71 -11.67
N VAL A 184 9.58 -23.71 -12.32
CA VAL A 184 8.54 -22.65 -12.13
C VAL A 184 8.23 -22.44 -10.66
N LYS A 185 8.35 -23.47 -9.85
CA LYS A 185 8.08 -23.40 -8.42
C LYS A 185 8.90 -22.31 -7.72
N HIS A 186 10.15 -22.08 -8.14
CA HIS A 186 10.99 -21.04 -7.54
C HIS A 186 10.45 -19.61 -7.80
N LEU A 187 9.80 -19.37 -8.95
CA LEU A 187 9.12 -18.11 -9.22
C LEU A 187 7.82 -17.97 -8.44
N ASP A 188 7.06 -19.05 -8.42
CA ASP A 188 5.79 -19.10 -7.72
C ASP A 188 5.97 -18.95 -6.20
N ASP A 189 7.01 -19.54 -5.62
CA ASP A 189 7.35 -19.37 -4.20
C ASP A 189 7.67 -17.90 -3.89
N VAL A 190 8.38 -17.18 -4.76
CA VAL A 190 8.65 -15.76 -4.60
C VAL A 190 7.35 -14.96 -4.68
N ALA A 191 6.54 -15.16 -5.71
CA ALA A 191 5.30 -14.41 -5.90
C ALA A 191 4.28 -14.67 -4.78
N THR A 192 4.16 -15.90 -4.32
CA THR A 192 3.22 -16.28 -3.24
C THR A 192 3.71 -15.90 -1.85
N SER A 193 5.00 -15.63 -1.67
CA SER A 193 5.53 -15.04 -0.44
C SER A 193 5.14 -13.55 -0.29
N ILE A 194 4.74 -12.90 -1.39
CA ILE A 194 4.30 -11.52 -1.41
C ILE A 194 2.98 -11.40 -0.66
N LYS A 195 3.03 -10.74 0.49
CA LYS A 195 1.86 -10.39 1.28
C LYS A 195 1.76 -8.88 1.34
N VAL A 196 0.67 -8.34 0.80
CA VAL A 196 0.39 -6.91 0.81
C VAL A 196 -0.87 -6.68 1.64
N GLY A 197 -0.73 -5.97 2.75
CA GLY A 197 -1.83 -5.80 3.69
C GLY A 197 -2.26 -7.15 4.31
N LYS A 198 -3.56 -7.35 4.43
CA LYS A 198 -4.16 -8.57 5.02
C LYS A 198 -4.65 -9.56 3.96
N THR A 199 -5.17 -9.04 2.85
CA THR A 199 -5.83 -9.82 1.80
C THR A 199 -5.08 -9.78 0.48
N GLY A 200 -4.07 -8.90 0.35
CA GLY A 200 -3.39 -8.67 -0.90
C GLY A 200 -2.47 -9.82 -1.28
N TYR A 201 -2.42 -10.09 -2.58
CA TYR A 201 -1.61 -11.14 -3.18
C TYR A 201 -1.10 -10.71 -4.56
N ALA A 202 -0.06 -11.40 -5.02
CA ALA A 202 0.49 -11.18 -6.35
C ALA A 202 0.03 -12.24 -7.35
N VAL A 203 -0.12 -11.81 -8.60
CA VAL A 203 -0.34 -12.66 -9.76
C VAL A 203 0.65 -12.28 -10.85
N ILE A 204 1.25 -13.27 -11.49
CA ILE A 204 2.10 -13.05 -12.67
C ILE A 204 1.43 -13.68 -13.87
N LEU A 205 1.35 -12.89 -14.95
CA LEU A 205 0.85 -13.32 -16.25
C LEU A 205 1.97 -13.32 -17.28
N SER A 206 1.95 -14.32 -18.16
CA SER A 206 2.73 -14.33 -19.41
C SER A 206 2.13 -13.36 -20.46
N ASP A 207 2.80 -13.23 -21.58
CA ASP A 207 2.37 -12.42 -22.72
C ASP A 207 1.11 -12.96 -23.43
N ASP A 208 0.78 -14.24 -23.26
CA ASP A 208 -0.47 -14.83 -23.75
C ASP A 208 -1.61 -14.78 -22.74
N GLY A 209 -1.36 -14.23 -21.54
CA GLY A 209 -2.33 -14.14 -20.44
C GLY A 209 -2.45 -15.38 -19.58
N THR A 210 -1.55 -16.36 -19.75
CA THR A 210 -1.48 -17.54 -18.90
C THR A 210 -0.97 -17.16 -17.49
N VAL A 211 -1.60 -17.72 -16.46
CA VAL A 211 -1.22 -17.49 -15.06
C VAL A 211 0.06 -18.25 -14.74
N LEU A 212 1.15 -17.53 -14.48
CA LEU A 212 2.45 -18.11 -14.12
C LEU A 212 2.61 -18.26 -12.60
N SER A 213 1.97 -17.37 -11.83
CA SER A 213 1.91 -17.48 -10.37
C SER A 213 0.59 -16.93 -9.84
N HIS A 214 0.04 -17.64 -8.85
CA HIS A 214 -1.19 -17.30 -8.17
C HIS A 214 -1.28 -18.02 -6.81
N PRO A 215 -1.91 -17.45 -5.76
CA PRO A 215 -2.13 -18.15 -4.49
C PRO A 215 -2.90 -19.48 -4.66
N ASN A 216 -3.86 -19.51 -5.58
CA ASN A 216 -4.52 -20.75 -5.96
C ASN A 216 -3.64 -21.50 -6.97
N LYS A 217 -2.98 -22.55 -6.49
CA LYS A 217 -2.05 -23.39 -7.29
C LYS A 217 -2.72 -24.13 -8.45
N ASP A 218 -4.03 -24.37 -8.37
CA ASP A 218 -4.77 -25.01 -9.48
C ASP A 218 -4.90 -24.13 -10.72
N TRP A 219 -4.60 -22.83 -10.59
CA TRP A 219 -4.66 -21.88 -11.69
C TRP A 219 -3.32 -21.73 -12.42
N VAL A 220 -2.23 -22.02 -11.72
CA VAL A 220 -0.88 -21.90 -12.27
C VAL A 220 -0.73 -22.82 -13.47
N MET A 221 -0.37 -22.25 -14.62
CA MET A 221 -0.22 -22.93 -15.92
C MET A 221 -1.50 -23.57 -16.51
N LYS A 222 -2.64 -23.41 -15.84
CA LYS A 222 -3.91 -24.03 -16.28
C LYS A 222 -4.96 -22.98 -16.64
N ARG A 223 -4.83 -21.78 -16.15
CA ARG A 223 -5.80 -20.70 -16.39
C ARG A 223 -5.19 -19.59 -17.22
N ASN A 224 -5.98 -19.07 -18.13
CA ASN A 224 -5.61 -17.91 -18.93
C ASN A 224 -6.61 -16.79 -18.66
N PHE A 225 -6.11 -15.61 -18.28
CA PHE A 225 -6.97 -14.48 -17.92
C PHE A 225 -7.52 -13.73 -19.13
N LEU A 226 -6.93 -13.90 -20.33
CA LEU A 226 -7.49 -13.33 -21.56
C LEU A 226 -8.71 -14.08 -22.08
N THR A 227 -8.75 -15.40 -21.87
CA THR A 227 -9.77 -16.27 -22.49
C THR A 227 -10.57 -17.08 -21.48
N GLY A 228 -10.04 -17.23 -20.27
CA GLY A 228 -10.59 -18.12 -19.24
C GLY A 228 -11.57 -17.46 -18.25
N TYR A 229 -12.08 -16.26 -18.54
CA TYR A 229 -13.07 -15.60 -17.68
C TYR A 229 -14.50 -15.99 -18.08
N SER A 230 -15.38 -16.06 -17.08
CA SER A 230 -16.80 -16.35 -17.28
C SER A 230 -17.56 -15.06 -17.61
N LYS A 231 -18.79 -15.21 -18.09
CA LYS A 231 -19.73 -14.09 -18.24
C LYS A 231 -19.92 -13.40 -16.89
N GLY A 232 -19.72 -12.07 -16.87
CA GLY A 232 -19.76 -11.23 -15.66
C GLY A 232 -18.39 -10.93 -15.03
N HIS A 233 -17.30 -11.39 -15.65
CA HIS A 233 -15.91 -11.07 -15.28
C HIS A 233 -15.13 -10.51 -16.48
N GLU A 234 -15.79 -9.76 -17.35
CA GLU A 234 -15.19 -9.17 -18.56
C GLU A 234 -14.08 -8.16 -18.22
N ASP A 235 -14.17 -7.51 -17.07
CA ASP A 235 -13.16 -6.60 -16.51
C ASP A 235 -11.82 -7.31 -16.23
N MET A 236 -11.85 -8.60 -15.84
CA MET A 236 -10.64 -9.43 -15.72
C MET A 236 -9.95 -9.60 -17.08
N GLY A 237 -10.71 -9.85 -18.13
CA GLY A 237 -10.17 -9.95 -19.49
C GLY A 237 -9.58 -8.64 -19.99
N GLU A 238 -10.21 -7.51 -19.65
CA GLU A 238 -9.69 -6.19 -20.01
C GLU A 238 -8.43 -5.82 -19.23
N LEU A 239 -8.39 -6.18 -17.93
CA LEU A 239 -7.17 -6.07 -17.13
C LEU A 239 -6.04 -6.90 -17.76
N ALA A 240 -6.31 -8.16 -18.07
CA ALA A 240 -5.31 -9.06 -18.67
C ALA A 240 -4.77 -8.53 -20.00
N LYS A 241 -5.61 -7.93 -20.85
CA LYS A 241 -5.15 -7.26 -22.10
C LYS A 241 -4.17 -6.13 -21.82
N GLN A 242 -4.42 -5.32 -20.77
CA GLN A 242 -3.52 -4.23 -20.44
C GLN A 242 -2.20 -4.75 -19.87
N MET A 243 -2.25 -5.78 -19.02
CA MET A 243 -1.07 -6.43 -18.46
C MET A 243 -0.21 -7.05 -19.55
N VAL A 244 -0.81 -7.84 -20.44
CA VAL A 244 -0.13 -8.48 -21.58
C VAL A 244 0.46 -7.44 -22.55
N ALA A 245 -0.21 -6.30 -22.73
CA ALA A 245 0.32 -5.19 -23.53
C ALA A 245 1.49 -4.45 -22.85
N GLY A 246 1.97 -4.91 -21.69
CA GLY A 246 3.08 -4.29 -20.97
C GLY A 246 2.78 -2.92 -20.39
N LYS A 247 1.50 -2.61 -20.15
CA LYS A 247 1.10 -1.34 -19.53
C LYS A 247 1.28 -1.38 -18.02
N THR A 248 1.47 -0.21 -17.45
CA THR A 248 1.39 0.02 -16.00
C THR A 248 0.09 0.76 -15.70
N GLY A 249 -0.59 0.37 -14.63
CA GLY A 249 -1.84 1.02 -14.25
C GLY A 249 -2.51 0.38 -13.06
N THR A 250 -3.70 0.88 -12.77
CA THR A 250 -4.58 0.36 -11.72
C THR A 250 -5.97 0.12 -12.29
N ALA A 251 -6.68 -0.85 -11.74
CA ALA A 251 -8.06 -1.16 -12.12
C ALA A 251 -8.87 -1.67 -10.93
N TRP A 252 -10.17 -1.47 -11.00
CA TRP A 252 -11.13 -2.18 -10.16
C TRP A 252 -11.75 -3.29 -10.99
N ILE A 253 -11.71 -4.48 -10.47
CA ILE A 253 -12.25 -5.66 -11.16
C ILE A 253 -13.15 -6.46 -10.23
N LYS A 254 -14.04 -7.22 -10.81
CA LYS A 254 -14.77 -8.26 -10.12
C LYS A 254 -13.93 -9.55 -10.16
N GLY A 255 -13.33 -9.90 -9.01
CA GLY A 255 -12.52 -11.10 -8.89
C GLY A 255 -13.35 -12.37 -9.10
N PHE A 256 -12.68 -13.50 -9.29
CA PHE A 256 -13.36 -14.79 -9.46
C PHE A 256 -14.13 -15.26 -8.22
N SER A 257 -13.88 -14.66 -7.06
CA SER A 257 -14.64 -14.85 -5.82
C SER A 257 -15.91 -14.01 -5.73
N GLU A 258 -16.31 -13.36 -6.82
CA GLU A 258 -17.41 -12.38 -6.88
C GLU A 258 -17.14 -11.09 -6.07
N ALA A 259 -16.02 -11.02 -5.35
CA ALA A 259 -15.60 -9.84 -4.61
C ALA A 259 -14.98 -8.80 -5.55
N LEU A 260 -15.19 -7.52 -5.25
CA LEU A 260 -14.47 -6.44 -5.92
C LEU A 260 -13.05 -6.36 -5.38
N GLU A 261 -12.09 -6.32 -6.29
CA GLU A 261 -10.67 -6.22 -6.01
C GLU A 261 -10.08 -5.00 -6.70
N PHE A 262 -9.18 -4.33 -6.00
CA PHE A 262 -8.31 -3.32 -6.59
C PHE A 262 -7.04 -4.00 -7.05
N VAL A 263 -6.61 -3.67 -8.25
CA VAL A 263 -5.40 -4.23 -8.85
C VAL A 263 -4.49 -3.10 -9.29
N SER A 264 -3.23 -3.21 -8.90
CA SER A 264 -2.14 -2.41 -9.49
C SER A 264 -1.20 -3.34 -10.24
N PHE A 265 -0.87 -3.00 -11.47
CA PHE A 265 -0.10 -3.89 -12.34
C PHE A 265 0.99 -3.13 -13.10
N THR A 266 2.06 -3.85 -13.41
CA THR A 266 3.21 -3.33 -14.14
C THR A 266 3.96 -4.47 -14.84
N PRO A 267 4.66 -4.24 -15.96
CA PRO A 267 5.49 -5.26 -16.59
C PRO A 267 6.71 -5.59 -15.72
N ILE A 268 7.20 -6.81 -15.81
CA ILE A 268 8.47 -7.24 -15.22
C ILE A 268 9.57 -7.01 -16.26
N GLN A 269 10.41 -6.02 -16.01
CA GLN A 269 11.48 -5.63 -16.93
C GLN A 269 12.44 -6.80 -17.22
N GLY A 270 12.86 -6.93 -18.49
CA GLY A 270 13.73 -8.03 -18.92
C GLY A 270 12.99 -9.33 -19.22
N THR A 271 11.67 -9.34 -19.03
CA THR A 271 10.78 -10.44 -19.43
C THR A 271 9.63 -9.87 -20.27
N HIS A 272 8.75 -10.74 -20.76
CA HIS A 272 7.47 -10.34 -21.37
C HIS A 272 6.29 -10.63 -20.43
N TRP A 273 6.57 -10.71 -19.13
CA TRP A 273 5.59 -10.96 -18.07
C TRP A 273 5.14 -9.68 -17.41
N SER A 274 3.97 -9.74 -16.81
CA SER A 274 3.43 -8.66 -15.98
C SER A 274 3.05 -9.17 -14.61
N ILE A 275 3.30 -8.35 -13.60
CA ILE A 275 2.87 -8.59 -12.22
C ILE A 275 1.68 -7.71 -11.89
N GLY A 276 0.66 -8.29 -11.27
CA GLY A 276 -0.47 -7.58 -10.68
C GLY A 276 -0.53 -7.84 -9.18
N ILE A 277 -0.73 -6.80 -8.40
CA ILE A 277 -0.97 -6.86 -6.96
C ILE A 277 -2.47 -6.63 -6.75
N PHE A 278 -3.13 -7.64 -6.23
CA PHE A 278 -4.57 -7.69 -5.99
C PHE A 278 -4.86 -7.49 -4.52
N VAL A 279 -5.89 -6.72 -4.20
CA VAL A 279 -6.36 -6.53 -2.82
C VAL A 279 -7.88 -6.39 -2.80
N LEU A 280 -8.52 -6.95 -1.80
CA LEU A 280 -9.97 -6.85 -1.65
C LEU A 280 -10.40 -5.40 -1.38
N GLN A 281 -11.45 -4.97 -2.08
CA GLN A 281 -12.10 -3.68 -1.83
C GLN A 281 -12.47 -3.51 -0.35
N SER A 282 -12.95 -4.59 0.29
CA SER A 282 -13.34 -4.58 1.69
C SER A 282 -12.19 -4.18 2.63
N GLU A 283 -10.95 -4.53 2.30
CA GLU A 283 -9.79 -4.12 3.10
C GLU A 283 -9.54 -2.61 2.98
N ILE A 284 -9.53 -2.08 1.76
CA ILE A 284 -9.36 -0.65 1.49
C ILE A 284 -10.48 0.13 2.18
N TYR A 285 -11.73 -0.30 1.98
CA TYR A 285 -12.90 0.37 2.57
C TYR A 285 -12.99 0.19 4.08
N SER A 286 -12.45 -0.88 4.66
CA SER A 286 -12.42 -1.05 6.12
C SER A 286 -11.57 0.03 6.80
N SER A 287 -10.47 0.43 6.18
CA SER A 287 -9.66 1.56 6.65
C SER A 287 -10.43 2.87 6.57
N ILE A 288 -11.10 3.13 5.44
CA ILE A 288 -11.95 4.31 5.25
C ILE A 288 -13.09 4.33 6.28
N THR A 289 -13.83 3.21 6.44
CA THR A 289 -14.97 3.14 7.38
C THR A 289 -14.53 3.28 8.83
N SER A 290 -13.37 2.77 9.20
CA SER A 290 -12.79 2.96 10.53
C SER A 290 -12.47 4.43 10.81
N MET A 291 -11.79 5.11 9.88
CA MET A 291 -11.50 6.54 9.99
C MET A 291 -12.79 7.38 10.03
N MET A 292 -13.74 7.09 9.14
CA MET A 292 -15.05 7.77 9.12
C MET A 292 -15.82 7.51 10.41
N GLY A 293 -15.76 6.30 10.96
CA GLY A 293 -16.38 5.97 12.24
C GLY A 293 -15.82 6.83 13.38
N GLN A 294 -14.51 6.95 13.47
CA GLN A 294 -13.86 7.79 14.48
C GLN A 294 -14.25 9.28 14.33
N MET A 295 -14.24 9.81 13.08
CA MET A 295 -14.66 11.17 12.79
C MET A 295 -16.13 11.42 13.13
N THR A 296 -16.99 10.44 12.83
CA THR A 296 -18.43 10.52 13.14
C THR A 296 -18.66 10.59 14.66
N TRP A 297 -18.01 9.72 15.43
CA TRP A 297 -18.10 9.76 16.89
C TRP A 297 -17.60 11.08 17.47
N LEU A 298 -16.47 11.57 16.98
CA LEU A 298 -15.92 12.85 17.41
C LEU A 298 -16.88 14.02 17.10
N SER A 299 -17.52 13.99 15.91
CA SER A 299 -18.52 14.98 15.51
C SER A 299 -19.79 14.91 16.37
N ILE A 300 -20.25 13.72 16.72
CA ILE A 300 -21.40 13.53 17.64
C ILE A 300 -21.09 14.09 19.02
N ILE A 301 -19.93 13.75 19.57
CA ILE A 301 -19.48 14.23 20.87
C ILE A 301 -19.37 15.77 20.86
N SER A 302 -18.76 16.33 19.82
CA SER A 302 -18.63 17.78 19.68
C SER A 302 -19.99 18.49 19.54
N ALA A 303 -20.92 17.90 18.79
CA ALA A 303 -22.28 18.42 18.64
C ALA A 303 -23.04 18.42 19.98
N ILE A 304 -22.97 17.32 20.73
CA ILE A 304 -23.61 17.21 22.07
C ILE A 304 -23.00 18.23 23.02
N LEU A 305 -21.67 18.37 23.01
CA LEU A 305 -20.96 19.32 23.86
C LEU A 305 -21.37 20.77 23.53
N LEU A 306 -21.38 21.12 22.23
CA LEU A 306 -21.77 22.46 21.76
C LEU A 306 -23.23 22.77 22.11
N VAL A 307 -24.16 21.85 21.90
CA VAL A 307 -25.57 22.00 22.24
C VAL A 307 -25.76 22.13 23.75
N SER A 308 -25.02 21.33 24.52
CA SER A 308 -25.06 21.38 26.00
C SER A 308 -24.55 22.71 26.53
N ILE A 309 -23.43 23.19 26.01
CA ILE A 309 -22.86 24.49 26.38
C ILE A 309 -23.82 25.61 25.98
N ALA A 310 -24.34 25.61 24.76
CA ALA A 310 -25.31 26.60 24.29
C ALA A 310 -26.58 26.56 25.12
N GLY A 311 -27.11 25.37 25.44
CA GLY A 311 -28.29 25.18 26.28
C GLY A 311 -28.05 25.67 27.71
N PHE A 312 -26.90 25.35 28.29
CA PHE A 312 -26.53 25.80 29.63
C PHE A 312 -26.41 27.33 29.70
N LEU A 313 -25.72 27.93 28.72
CA LEU A 313 -25.54 29.39 28.63
C LEU A 313 -26.90 30.08 28.45
N MET A 314 -27.74 29.55 27.54
CA MET A 314 -29.09 30.09 27.35
C MET A 314 -29.98 29.93 28.57
N TYR A 315 -29.96 28.78 29.21
CA TYR A 315 -30.71 28.55 30.44
C TYR A 315 -30.28 29.53 31.54
N ARG A 316 -28.95 29.68 31.74
CA ARG A 316 -28.41 30.64 32.70
C ARG A 316 -28.72 32.07 32.38
N ALA A 317 -28.72 32.42 31.08
CA ALA A 317 -29.05 33.79 30.63
C ALA A 317 -30.55 34.12 30.72
N ILE A 318 -31.44 33.15 30.50
CA ILE A 318 -32.89 33.39 30.34
C ILE A 318 -33.65 33.07 31.64
N LYS A 319 -33.12 32.16 32.48
CA LYS A 319 -33.75 31.80 33.76
C LYS A 319 -34.11 33.02 34.64
N PRO A 320 -33.29 34.06 34.73
CA PRO A 320 -33.64 35.30 35.41
C PRO A 320 -34.83 36.00 34.80
N LEU A 321 -34.97 36.02 33.44
CA LEU A 321 -36.10 36.69 32.75
C LEU A 321 -37.46 36.00 33.05
N ASN A 322 -37.48 34.67 33.28
CA ASN A 322 -38.70 33.98 33.70
C ASN A 322 -39.18 34.43 35.08
N LYS A 323 -38.24 34.72 36.01
CA LYS A 323 -38.59 35.28 37.32
C LYS A 323 -39.07 36.69 37.18
N LEU A 324 -38.52 37.46 36.24
CA LEU A 324 -38.94 38.82 35.96
C LEU A 324 -40.32 38.84 35.32
N ASP A 325 -40.60 37.99 34.28
CA ASP A 325 -41.90 37.86 33.64
C ASP A 325 -42.99 37.51 34.65
N TYR A 326 -42.70 36.56 35.55
CA TYR A 326 -43.61 36.21 36.66
C TYR A 326 -43.84 37.39 37.58
N ALA A 327 -42.78 38.14 37.93
CA ALA A 327 -42.88 39.31 38.81
C ALA A 327 -43.61 40.48 38.13
N ILE A 328 -43.31 40.73 36.85
CA ILE A 328 -44.01 41.75 36.05
C ILE A 328 -45.48 41.37 35.82
N THR A 329 -45.76 40.12 35.50
CA THR A 329 -47.12 39.58 35.30
C THR A 329 -47.94 39.67 36.62
N LYS A 330 -47.28 39.37 37.74
CA LYS A 330 -47.91 39.46 39.06
C LYS A 330 -48.19 40.94 39.44
N ILE A 331 -47.33 41.83 39.03
CA ILE A 331 -47.54 43.29 39.20
C ILE A 331 -48.60 43.79 38.23
N ALA A 332 -48.67 43.28 37.01
CA ALA A 332 -49.62 43.69 35.99
C ALA A 332 -51.02 43.08 36.19
N SER A 333 -51.15 41.94 36.88
CA SER A 333 -52.42 41.23 37.08
C SER A 333 -53.13 41.45 38.38
N GLY A 334 -52.54 42.16 39.31
CA GLY A 334 -53.17 42.47 40.60
C GLY A 334 -53.02 43.93 40.99
N ASN A 335 -54.10 44.58 41.39
CA ASN A 335 -54.21 45.93 41.89
C ASN A 335 -52.90 46.71 41.87
N ALA A 336 -52.76 47.57 40.89
CA ALA A 336 -51.56 48.36 40.62
C ALA A 336 -51.25 49.29 41.79
N ASP A 337 -50.72 48.73 42.83
CA ASP A 337 -49.98 49.46 43.82
C ASP A 337 -48.58 49.64 43.30
N LEU A 338 -48.40 50.64 42.49
CA LEU A 338 -47.13 51.09 41.95
C LEU A 338 -46.16 51.55 43.03
N THR A 339 -46.57 51.50 44.33
CA THR A 339 -45.68 51.77 45.47
C THR A 339 -45.01 50.52 45.98
N GLN A 340 -45.53 49.32 45.65
CA GLN A 340 -44.82 48.07 45.89
C GLN A 340 -43.73 47.89 44.81
N ARG A 341 -42.59 48.27 45.17
CA ARG A 341 -41.39 47.97 44.39
C ARG A 341 -41.19 46.45 44.41
N ILE A 342 -40.95 45.86 43.21
CA ILE A 342 -40.59 44.50 43.06
C ILE A 342 -39.28 44.28 43.85
N GLU A 343 -39.40 43.90 45.09
CA GLU A 343 -38.23 43.50 45.90
C GLU A 343 -37.83 42.10 45.48
N ILE A 344 -36.99 42.00 44.47
CA ILE A 344 -36.21 40.79 44.25
C ILE A 344 -34.89 41.01 44.98
N ASN A 345 -34.80 40.42 46.17
CA ASN A 345 -33.57 40.35 46.92
C ASN A 345 -32.65 39.34 46.30
N SER A 346 -32.23 39.55 45.08
CA SER A 346 -31.20 38.75 44.45
C SER A 346 -30.08 39.65 44.02
N ASN A 347 -28.88 39.28 44.41
CA ASN A 347 -27.66 39.98 43.96
C ASN A 347 -27.31 39.65 42.49
N ASN A 348 -28.30 39.23 41.69
CA ASN A 348 -28.10 38.98 40.26
C ASN A 348 -28.84 40.06 39.45
N GLU A 349 -28.61 40.01 38.16
CA GLU A 349 -29.00 41.00 37.14
C GLU A 349 -30.51 41.36 37.17
N ILE A 350 -31.34 40.51 37.72
CA ILE A 350 -32.81 40.75 37.79
C ILE A 350 -33.20 41.63 38.97
N GLY A 351 -32.49 41.57 40.10
CA GLY A 351 -32.63 42.52 41.17
C GLY A 351 -32.38 43.93 40.72
N PHE A 352 -31.60 44.08 39.65
CA PHE A 352 -31.28 45.39 39.05
C PHE A 352 -32.24 45.85 37.97
N VAL A 353 -32.85 44.92 37.23
CA VAL A 353 -33.91 45.26 36.29
C VAL A 353 -35.13 45.75 37.10
N VAL A 354 -35.33 45.20 38.27
CA VAL A 354 -36.36 45.65 39.20
C VAL A 354 -35.98 47.02 39.82
N LYS A 355 -34.73 47.23 40.19
CA LYS A 355 -34.21 48.55 40.52
C LYS A 355 -34.24 49.48 39.32
N GLY A 356 -34.12 48.90 38.16
CA GLY A 356 -34.04 49.62 36.88
C GLY A 356 -35.35 49.78 36.15
N PHE A 357 -36.45 49.23 36.62
CA PHE A 357 -37.72 49.88 36.31
C PHE A 357 -37.64 51.39 36.64
N ASN A 358 -36.77 51.76 37.58
CA ASN A 358 -36.38 53.16 37.81
C ASN A 358 -35.04 53.55 37.13
N LYS A 359 -34.23 52.62 36.65
CA LYS A 359 -32.96 52.88 35.99
C LYS A 359 -32.64 51.84 34.92
N PHE A 360 -33.60 51.58 34.09
CA PHE A 360 -33.62 50.51 33.09
C PHE A 360 -32.37 50.42 32.19
N VAL A 361 -31.82 51.54 31.89
CA VAL A 361 -30.71 51.57 30.93
C VAL A 361 -29.35 51.20 31.58
N GLY A 362 -29.16 51.48 32.82
CA GLY A 362 -27.84 51.32 33.45
C GLY A 362 -27.42 49.87 33.67
N LYS A 363 -28.36 48.99 33.95
CA LYS A 363 -28.00 47.61 34.19
C LYS A 363 -28.11 46.68 32.98
N LEU A 364 -28.83 47.08 31.94
CA LEU A 364 -28.74 46.41 30.65
C LEU A 364 -27.29 46.48 30.14
N GLN A 365 -26.62 47.57 30.43
CA GLN A 365 -25.24 47.79 30.03
C GLN A 365 -24.27 46.88 30.79
N GLU A 366 -24.57 46.60 32.10
CA GLU A 366 -23.75 45.69 32.93
C GLU A 366 -23.96 44.24 32.52
N ILE A 367 -25.21 43.84 32.24
CA ILE A 367 -25.52 42.48 31.73
C ILE A 367 -24.85 42.25 30.35
N ILE A 368 -24.90 43.24 29.49
CA ILE A 368 -24.24 43.13 28.17
C ILE A 368 -22.71 43.10 28.34
N SER A 369 -22.18 43.83 29.34
CA SER A 369 -20.73 43.78 29.63
C SER A 369 -20.29 42.41 30.11
N ASP A 370 -21.07 41.75 30.99
CA ASP A 370 -20.77 40.42 31.51
C ASP A 370 -20.86 39.35 30.39
N VAL A 371 -21.85 39.46 29.50
CA VAL A 371 -21.98 38.63 28.34
C VAL A 371 -20.80 38.83 27.35
N LYS A 372 -20.34 40.07 27.20
CA LYS A 372 -19.18 40.37 26.34
C LYS A 372 -17.87 39.80 26.92
N ASN A 373 -17.74 39.84 28.25
CA ASN A 373 -16.59 39.25 28.93
C ASN A 373 -16.58 37.73 28.81
N SER A 374 -17.75 37.10 29.02
CA SER A 374 -17.89 35.64 28.76
C SER A 374 -17.65 35.28 27.30
N LYS A 375 -18.06 36.18 26.37
CA LYS A 375 -17.73 35.99 24.95
C LYS A 375 -16.23 36.12 24.70
N ASN A 376 -15.56 37.07 25.36
CA ASN A 376 -14.12 37.24 25.22
C ASN A 376 -13.34 36.07 25.84
N GLU A 377 -13.82 35.58 26.99
CA GLU A 377 -13.26 34.34 27.62
C GLU A 377 -13.49 33.12 26.73
N LEU A 378 -14.68 32.98 26.15
CA LEU A 378 -15.00 31.94 25.21
C LEU A 378 -14.19 32.01 23.91
N SER A 379 -13.98 33.30 23.42
CA SER A 379 -13.11 33.54 22.25
C SER A 379 -11.66 33.15 22.55
N SER A 380 -11.17 33.54 23.74
CA SER A 380 -9.81 33.17 24.18
C SER A 380 -9.64 31.68 24.37
N ALA A 381 -10.66 30.98 24.88
CA ALA A 381 -10.66 29.53 24.98
C ALA A 381 -10.69 28.86 23.57
N GLY A 382 -11.42 29.49 22.63
CA GLY A 382 -11.42 29.09 21.21
C GLY A 382 -10.06 29.26 20.53
N GLU A 383 -9.40 30.39 20.81
CA GLU A 383 -8.04 30.66 20.30
C GLU A 383 -7.02 29.63 20.85
N VAL A 384 -7.10 29.30 22.14
CA VAL A 384 -6.23 28.29 22.76
C VAL A 384 -6.49 26.89 22.14
N LEU A 385 -7.75 26.60 21.83
CA LEU A 385 -8.10 25.33 21.19
C LEU A 385 -7.59 25.27 19.73
N GLU A 386 -7.70 26.41 19.02
CA GLU A 386 -7.15 26.54 17.65
C GLU A 386 -5.63 26.39 17.66
N GLU A 387 -4.95 27.05 18.60
CA GLU A 387 -3.50 26.92 18.79
C GLU A 387 -3.10 25.47 19.13
N SER A 388 -3.84 24.79 20.01
CA SER A 388 -3.60 23.39 20.36
C SER A 388 -3.79 22.48 19.14
N THR A 389 -4.80 22.76 18.32
CA THR A 389 -5.06 22.00 17.08
C THR A 389 -3.95 22.22 16.05
N GLN A 390 -3.49 23.46 15.91
CA GLN A 390 -2.38 23.82 15.03
C GLN A 390 -1.07 23.15 15.48
N ASN A 391 -0.82 23.15 16.79
CA ASN A 391 0.34 22.47 17.37
C ASN A 391 0.28 20.96 17.16
N THR A 392 -0.91 20.36 17.32
CA THR A 392 -1.14 18.94 17.04
C THR A 392 -0.90 18.62 15.57
N SER A 393 -1.42 19.47 14.65
CA SER A 393 -1.19 19.31 13.21
C SER A 393 0.29 19.41 12.85
N SER A 394 0.98 20.37 13.47
CA SER A 394 2.44 20.52 13.30
C SER A 394 3.20 19.31 13.83
N ALA A 395 2.81 18.78 14.99
CA ALA A 395 3.40 17.56 15.55
C ALA A 395 3.17 16.35 14.67
N ILE A 396 1.97 16.18 14.10
CA ILE A 396 1.66 15.12 13.13
C ILE A 396 2.54 15.27 11.89
N THR A 397 2.70 16.50 11.37
CA THR A 397 3.56 16.77 10.22
C THR A 397 5.02 16.40 10.52
N GLN A 398 5.46 16.68 11.73
CA GLN A 398 6.82 16.33 12.18
C GLN A 398 7.00 14.81 12.36
N ILE A 399 5.95 14.13 12.86
CA ILE A 399 5.94 12.65 12.94
C ILE A 399 6.02 12.05 11.54
N LEU A 400 5.25 12.57 10.58
CA LEU A 400 5.29 12.12 9.18
C LEU A 400 6.68 12.34 8.55
N ALA A 401 7.29 13.50 8.81
CA ALA A 401 8.65 13.78 8.36
C ALA A 401 9.68 12.83 9.01
N ASN A 402 9.49 12.50 10.29
CA ASN A 402 10.33 11.52 10.97
C ASN A 402 10.15 10.10 10.41
N ILE A 403 8.90 9.70 10.10
CA ILE A 403 8.61 8.42 9.45
C ILE A 403 9.29 8.36 8.07
N ASP A 404 9.23 9.45 7.31
CA ASP A 404 9.89 9.55 6.00
C ASP A 404 11.42 9.49 6.14
N SER A 405 11.96 10.13 7.18
CA SER A 405 13.38 10.03 7.53
C SER A 405 13.80 8.61 7.91
N VAL A 406 12.99 7.95 8.75
CA VAL A 406 13.21 6.53 9.12
C VAL A 406 13.09 5.64 7.88
N ARG A 407 12.11 5.90 7.01
CA ARG A 407 11.97 5.17 5.74
C ARG A 407 13.21 5.31 4.85
N ASN A 408 13.70 6.54 4.71
CA ASN A 408 14.92 6.80 3.94
C ASN A 408 16.15 6.12 4.58
N GLN A 409 16.18 6.09 5.91
CA GLN A 409 17.24 5.40 6.65
C GLN A 409 17.18 3.89 6.48
N ILE A 410 15.94 3.32 6.44
CA ILE A 410 15.75 1.89 6.14
C ILE A 410 16.18 1.57 4.70
N VAL A 411 15.86 2.44 3.73
CA VAL A 411 16.31 2.27 2.33
C VAL A 411 17.85 2.31 2.26
N SER A 412 18.47 3.29 2.93
CA SER A 412 19.94 3.37 3.01
C SER A 412 20.56 2.17 3.71
N GLN A 413 19.91 1.70 4.78
CA GLN A 413 20.33 0.50 5.50
C GLN A 413 20.19 -0.76 4.66
N SER A 414 19.09 -0.86 3.87
CA SER A 414 18.90 -1.96 2.91
C SER A 414 20.02 -1.97 1.86
N SER A 415 20.35 -0.80 1.32
CA SER A 415 21.47 -0.67 0.38
C SER A 415 22.81 -1.07 1.03
N SER A 416 23.04 -0.68 2.29
CA SER A 416 24.27 -1.09 3.02
C SER A 416 24.30 -2.59 3.31
N VAL A 417 23.12 -3.20 3.53
CA VAL A 417 23.01 -4.66 3.69
C VAL A 417 23.31 -5.37 2.37
N GLU A 418 22.80 -4.83 1.23
CA GLU A 418 23.14 -5.37 -0.10
C GLU A 418 24.63 -5.24 -0.42
N GLU A 419 25.22 -4.08 -0.10
CA GLU A 419 26.66 -3.87 -0.26
C GLU A 419 27.47 -4.83 0.63
N THR A 420 27.02 -5.01 1.88
CA THR A 420 27.62 -5.98 2.80
C THR A 420 27.48 -7.41 2.28
N ALA A 421 26.30 -7.76 1.74
CA ALA A 421 26.05 -9.08 1.12
C ALA A 421 26.96 -9.28 -0.11
N GLY A 422 27.14 -8.21 -0.90
CA GLY A 422 28.10 -8.19 -2.02
C GLY A 422 29.53 -8.46 -1.54
N ALA A 423 29.96 -7.74 -0.50
CA ALA A 423 31.29 -7.92 0.09
C ALA A 423 31.48 -9.33 0.67
N VAL A 424 30.43 -9.88 1.32
CA VAL A 424 30.44 -11.28 1.81
C VAL A 424 30.60 -12.28 0.65
N ASN A 425 29.89 -12.04 -0.46
CA ASN A 425 30.02 -12.90 -1.66
C ASN A 425 31.42 -12.77 -2.29
N GLU A 426 31.99 -11.57 -2.29
CA GLU A 426 33.37 -11.36 -2.75
C GLU A 426 34.39 -12.07 -1.84
N ILE A 427 34.17 -11.97 -0.51
CA ILE A 427 34.98 -12.72 0.46
C ILE A 427 34.84 -14.23 0.22
N ALA A 428 33.62 -14.75 0.01
CA ALA A 428 33.40 -16.17 -0.29
C ALA A 428 34.12 -16.60 -1.58
N SER A 429 34.06 -15.76 -2.62
CA SER A 429 34.81 -15.97 -3.87
C SER A 429 36.33 -15.98 -3.64
N ASN A 430 36.82 -15.05 -2.82
CA ASN A 430 38.22 -14.98 -2.46
C ASN A 430 38.67 -16.21 -1.64
N ILE A 431 37.81 -16.65 -0.71
CA ILE A 431 38.05 -17.91 0.05
C ILE A 431 38.18 -19.09 -0.90
N SER A 432 37.21 -19.23 -1.83
CA SER A 432 37.23 -20.30 -2.83
C SER A 432 38.50 -20.22 -3.73
N SER A 433 38.93 -19.00 -4.04
CA SER A 433 40.18 -18.78 -4.78
C SER A 433 41.42 -19.17 -3.94
N LEU A 434 41.37 -18.87 -2.64
CA LEU A 434 42.43 -19.30 -1.69
C LEU A 434 42.46 -20.84 -1.53
N GLU A 435 41.29 -21.48 -1.42
CA GLU A 435 41.20 -22.95 -1.37
C GLU A 435 41.87 -23.59 -2.59
N ARG A 436 41.58 -23.07 -3.79
CA ARG A 436 42.25 -23.54 -5.02
C ARG A 436 43.75 -23.30 -5.04
N MET A 437 44.18 -22.16 -4.48
CA MET A 437 45.62 -21.87 -4.35
C MET A 437 46.29 -22.84 -3.37
N ILE A 438 45.61 -23.18 -2.26
CA ILE A 438 46.07 -24.14 -1.28
C ILE A 438 46.15 -25.55 -1.90
N GLU A 439 45.14 -25.97 -2.67
CA GLU A 439 45.14 -27.24 -3.41
C GLU A 439 46.32 -27.32 -4.39
N ASN A 440 46.54 -26.24 -5.18
CA ASN A 440 47.65 -26.16 -6.10
C ASN A 440 49.01 -26.18 -5.36
N GLN A 441 49.05 -25.49 -4.22
CA GLN A 441 50.29 -25.46 -3.39
C GLN A 441 50.53 -26.84 -2.76
N THR A 442 49.48 -27.54 -2.32
CA THR A 442 49.57 -28.90 -1.77
C THR A 442 50.04 -29.86 -2.84
N ALA A 443 49.49 -29.75 -4.07
CA ALA A 443 49.98 -30.52 -5.21
C ALA A 443 51.44 -30.25 -5.53
N GLY A 444 51.86 -28.96 -5.49
CA GLY A 444 53.24 -28.54 -5.69
C GLY A 444 54.17 -29.08 -4.62
N VAL A 445 53.75 -29.02 -3.34
CA VAL A 445 54.49 -29.61 -2.22
C VAL A 445 54.63 -31.11 -2.36
N SER A 446 53.56 -31.80 -2.76
CA SER A 446 53.58 -33.26 -3.02
C SER A 446 54.54 -33.60 -4.15
N GLN A 447 54.55 -32.78 -5.21
CA GLN A 447 55.46 -32.98 -6.35
C GLN A 447 56.92 -32.68 -5.96
N ALA A 448 57.16 -31.67 -5.16
CA ALA A 448 58.49 -31.35 -4.60
C ALA A 448 58.96 -32.46 -3.65
N SER A 449 58.10 -33.00 -2.81
CA SER A 449 58.38 -34.11 -1.92
C SER A 449 58.79 -35.36 -2.70
N ALA A 450 58.03 -35.68 -3.78
CA ALA A 450 58.33 -36.80 -4.67
C ALA A 450 59.71 -36.59 -5.40
N ALA A 451 59.99 -35.34 -5.80
CA ALA A 451 61.30 -35.02 -6.42
C ALA A 451 62.46 -35.13 -5.41
N VAL A 452 62.25 -34.79 -4.14
CA VAL A 452 63.22 -34.97 -3.07
C VAL A 452 63.44 -36.45 -2.78
N GLU A 453 62.34 -37.25 -2.74
CA GLU A 453 62.49 -38.72 -2.60
C GLU A 453 63.28 -39.34 -3.76
N GLN A 454 63.07 -38.86 -5.01
CA GLN A 454 63.85 -39.29 -6.16
C GLN A 454 65.32 -38.86 -6.13
N MET A 455 65.68 -37.81 -5.38
CA MET A 455 67.07 -37.40 -5.21
C MET A 455 67.82 -38.11 -4.07
N ILE A 456 67.10 -38.75 -3.17
CA ILE A 456 67.68 -39.45 -2.01
C ILE A 456 67.78 -40.96 -2.26
N GLY A 457 67.09 -41.53 -3.28
CA GLY A 457 67.24 -42.92 -3.76
C GLY A 457 68.19 -43.01 -4.92
#